data_4498780d09bb3f23c339ddc0bb4147d8
#
_entry.id   4498780d09bb3f23c339ddc0bb4147d8
#
_cell.length_a   1.000
_cell.length_b   1.000
_cell.length_c   1.000
_cell.angle_alpha   90.00
_cell.angle_beta   90.00
_cell.angle_gamma   90.00
#
_symmetry.space_group_name_H-M   'P 1'
#
loop_
_entity.id
_entity.type
_entity.pdbx_description
1 polymer ?
#
loop_
_entity_poly.entity_id
_entity_poly.type
_entity_poly.pdbx_seq_one_letter_code
_entity_poly.pdbx_strand_id
1 'polypeptide(L)'
;AARNPGSWANNLKVALIDSQADQILTFSALPANIAVGYGITQNVPADTVLAGAGTTTKLDGFFKGIVTGVDATAKTIDVKFLSHTSAAGVSTAKDYQPGGIYNFNNGSVAIHTTGQSSSYATATPTLNVDWFDQQSIQLTNTSISWNNISDRPGTSNYAAARDSRFDEVHVVVIDDTGEVSGNAGTILEKHLSLSKAKDAEYSLGSPSYWRKYTYNNSTNIFAGSAPNGIVATNTTTLAGFSTATDNGWDQNAQGISFGATGATTLTLGGGKNYDGGTDEDADGAFQVTLAGLAGGYQLFEDDNLNSADFILMGSGNHTKETTQSLANKIISVAEIRKDAVAFVSPHRGAFLSDGAAGAVTVFSDEQITDNVVGFFAPVTSSSFAVFDGSYKYMYDRFADTFRYVPMNGDIAGLCARNDINNFPWFSPAGTARGAILNAVKLTYNPSQTQRDQLYSNRINPIIFSPGGGIILFGDKTALGKA
;
A
#
# COMPACT_ATOMS: atom_id res chain seq x y z
N ALA A 1 2.32 -3.66 0.80
CA ALA A 1 1.55 -3.53 -0.45
C ALA A 1 1.81 -2.16 -1.07
N ALA A 2 1.70 -2.05 -2.40
CA ALA A 2 1.73 -0.75 -3.06
C ALA A 2 0.54 0.11 -2.63
N ARG A 3 0.74 1.43 -2.62
CA ARG A 3 -0.29 2.40 -2.19
C ARG A 3 -1.39 2.58 -3.23
N ASN A 4 -1.01 2.56 -4.49
CA ASN A 4 -1.94 2.67 -5.60
C ASN A 4 -2.01 1.35 -6.38
N PRO A 5 -3.18 0.97 -6.93
CA PRO A 5 -3.31 -0.22 -7.76
C PRO A 5 -2.56 -0.04 -9.10
N GLY A 6 -2.20 -1.13 -9.74
CA GLY A 6 -1.53 -1.15 -11.04
C GLY A 6 -0.31 -2.06 -11.07
N SER A 7 0.22 -2.33 -12.25
CA SER A 7 1.47 -3.10 -12.45
C SER A 7 2.74 -2.29 -12.15
N TRP A 8 2.64 -0.97 -12.09
CA TRP A 8 3.76 -0.04 -11.91
C TRP A 8 4.66 -0.38 -10.71
N ALA A 9 4.12 -1.02 -9.68
CA ALA A 9 4.84 -1.36 -8.47
C ALA A 9 5.39 -2.80 -8.45
N ASN A 10 5.17 -3.61 -9.49
CA ASN A 10 5.57 -5.02 -9.49
C ASN A 10 7.08 -5.24 -9.34
N ASN A 11 7.88 -4.27 -9.72
CA ASN A 11 9.35 -4.35 -9.65
C ASN A 11 9.93 -3.45 -8.54
N LEU A 12 9.07 -2.86 -7.70
CA LEU A 12 9.58 -2.17 -6.53
C LEU A 12 10.11 -3.15 -5.49
N LYS A 13 11.30 -2.87 -4.99
CA LYS A 13 11.87 -3.57 -3.84
C LYS A 13 11.68 -2.76 -2.58
N VAL A 14 11.18 -3.43 -1.56
CA VAL A 14 11.09 -2.90 -0.21
C VAL A 14 12.13 -3.63 0.63
N ALA A 15 13.19 -2.93 0.96
CA ALA A 15 14.26 -3.44 1.80
C ALA A 15 14.05 -2.97 3.25
N LEU A 16 14.25 -3.88 4.18
CA LEU A 16 14.12 -3.65 5.60
C LEU A 16 15.36 -4.18 6.28
N ILE A 17 15.87 -3.46 7.28
CA ILE A 17 16.92 -3.93 8.17
C ILE A 17 16.64 -3.51 9.60
N ASP A 18 16.90 -4.43 10.50
CA ASP A 18 16.88 -4.17 11.93
C ASP A 18 18.12 -4.76 12.62
N SER A 19 18.19 -4.65 13.92
CA SER A 19 19.32 -5.10 14.72
C SER A 19 19.25 -6.61 15.00
N GLN A 20 19.33 -7.47 13.97
CA GLN A 20 19.31 -8.93 14.15
C GLN A 20 20.60 -9.44 14.80
N ALA A 21 21.75 -8.98 14.31
CA ALA A 21 23.05 -9.37 14.82
C ALA A 21 23.96 -8.15 14.95
N ASP A 22 25.02 -8.32 15.71
CA ASP A 22 26.04 -7.31 15.91
C ASP A 22 27.35 -7.69 15.20
N GLN A 23 27.67 -8.99 15.22
CA GLN A 23 28.93 -9.50 14.68
C GLN A 23 28.72 -10.82 13.95
N ILE A 24 29.61 -11.10 13.00
CA ILE A 24 29.74 -12.40 12.36
C ILE A 24 31.06 -13.02 12.85
N LEU A 25 30.96 -14.18 13.48
CA LEU A 25 32.11 -14.97 13.92
C LEU A 25 32.35 -16.11 12.92
N THR A 26 33.55 -16.14 12.32
CA THR A 26 33.98 -17.20 11.40
C THR A 26 34.82 -18.21 12.13
N PHE A 27 34.65 -19.51 11.86
CA PHE A 27 35.36 -20.60 12.49
C PHE A 27 36.06 -21.46 11.45
N SER A 28 37.13 -22.11 11.83
CA SER A 28 37.78 -23.16 10.99
C SER A 28 36.86 -24.37 10.81
N ALA A 29 36.08 -24.69 11.86
CA ALA A 29 35.02 -25.69 11.87
C ALA A 29 33.96 -25.25 12.87
N LEU A 30 32.67 -25.34 12.49
CA LEU A 30 31.59 -25.08 13.42
C LEU A 30 31.47 -26.22 14.44
N PRO A 31 31.18 -25.92 15.73
CA PRO A 31 30.79 -26.93 16.69
C PRO A 31 29.53 -27.69 16.20
N ALA A 32 29.46 -28.98 16.52
CA ALA A 32 28.29 -29.80 16.14
C ALA A 32 27.00 -29.26 16.79
N ASN A 33 25.91 -29.35 16.03
CA ASN A 33 24.55 -29.04 16.48
C ASN A 33 24.34 -27.58 16.93
N ILE A 34 25.05 -26.60 16.38
CA ILE A 34 24.73 -25.19 16.58
C ILE A 34 23.40 -24.86 15.92
N ALA A 35 22.58 -24.10 16.64
CA ALA A 35 21.29 -23.59 16.14
C ALA A 35 21.06 -22.13 16.57
N VAL A 36 20.21 -21.46 15.81
CA VAL A 36 19.67 -20.13 16.16
C VAL A 36 18.96 -20.22 17.53
N GLY A 37 19.16 -19.21 18.36
CA GLY A 37 18.62 -19.15 19.72
C GLY A 37 19.58 -19.72 20.79
N TYR A 38 20.72 -20.28 20.42
CA TYR A 38 21.73 -20.73 21.40
C TYR A 38 22.43 -19.53 22.03
N GLY A 39 22.71 -19.66 23.34
CA GLY A 39 23.52 -18.68 24.05
C GLY A 39 24.99 -18.76 23.69
N ILE A 40 25.66 -17.64 23.69
CA ILE A 40 27.10 -17.54 23.53
C ILE A 40 27.68 -16.70 24.66
N THR A 41 28.78 -17.16 25.24
CA THR A 41 29.55 -16.41 26.24
C THR A 41 31.00 -16.36 25.89
N GLN A 42 31.67 -15.28 26.32
CA GLN A 42 33.10 -15.13 26.20
C GLN A 42 33.63 -14.46 27.47
N ASN A 43 34.70 -15.00 28.03
CA ASN A 43 35.37 -14.31 29.13
C ASN A 43 35.87 -12.95 28.66
N VAL A 44 35.68 -11.94 29.49
CA VAL A 44 36.22 -10.62 29.23
C VAL A 44 37.74 -10.73 29.05
N PRO A 45 38.30 -10.19 27.95
CA PRO A 45 39.72 -10.23 27.73
C PRO A 45 40.47 -9.53 28.85
N ALA A 46 41.65 -10.10 29.22
CA ALA A 46 42.49 -9.48 30.22
C ALA A 46 42.81 -8.02 29.84
N ASP A 47 42.88 -7.17 30.83
CA ASP A 47 43.21 -5.74 30.65
C ASP A 47 42.16 -4.89 29.89
N THR A 48 40.93 -5.39 29.65
CA THR A 48 39.85 -4.60 29.09
C THR A 48 39.49 -3.47 30.12
N VAL A 49 39.67 -2.21 29.70
CA VAL A 49 39.45 -1.04 30.56
C VAL A 49 38.17 -0.30 30.17
N LEU A 50 37.36 0.09 31.14
CA LEU A 50 36.18 0.91 30.92
C LEU A 50 36.61 2.32 30.47
N ALA A 51 36.29 2.70 29.25
CA ALA A 51 36.58 4.05 28.77
C ALA A 51 35.65 5.10 29.41
N GLY A 52 36.20 6.22 29.82
CA GLY A 52 35.43 7.43 30.17
C GLY A 52 35.25 7.73 31.65
N ALA A 53 35.72 6.92 32.59
CA ALA A 53 35.48 7.15 34.02
C ALA A 53 36.69 7.75 34.80
N GLY A 54 37.74 8.18 34.12
CA GLY A 54 38.94 8.74 34.82
C GLY A 54 39.67 7.76 35.75
N THR A 55 39.22 6.51 35.81
CA THR A 55 39.78 5.41 36.60
C THR A 55 40.05 4.22 35.70
N THR A 56 41.19 3.55 35.93
CA THR A 56 41.61 2.32 35.27
C THR A 56 40.80 1.10 35.76
N THR A 57 39.48 1.20 35.82
CA THR A 57 38.66 0.05 36.21
C THR A 57 38.67 -0.97 35.09
N LYS A 58 39.31 -2.12 35.34
CA LYS A 58 39.30 -3.26 34.43
C LYS A 58 37.94 -3.95 34.50
N LEU A 59 37.42 -4.36 33.34
CA LEU A 59 36.25 -5.23 33.28
C LEU A 59 36.69 -6.66 33.65
N ASP A 60 35.82 -7.35 34.38
CA ASP A 60 35.95 -8.77 34.71
C ASP A 60 34.70 -9.54 34.26
N GLY A 61 34.68 -10.85 34.47
CA GLY A 61 33.52 -11.69 34.18
C GLY A 61 33.43 -12.10 32.72
N PHE A 62 32.24 -12.03 32.16
CA PHE A 62 32.01 -12.51 30.80
C PHE A 62 30.96 -11.70 30.04
N PHE A 63 31.11 -11.72 28.73
CA PHE A 63 30.13 -11.22 27.77
C PHE A 63 29.10 -12.31 27.47
N LYS A 64 27.87 -11.89 27.24
CA LYS A 64 26.75 -12.76 26.96
C LYS A 64 26.02 -12.31 25.68
N GLY A 65 25.70 -13.24 24.82
CA GLY A 65 24.97 -13.02 23.60
C GLY A 65 24.14 -14.20 23.19
N ILE A 66 23.53 -14.06 22.02
CA ILE A 66 22.70 -15.10 21.39
C ILE A 66 23.12 -15.30 19.95
N VAL A 67 23.06 -16.55 19.48
CA VAL A 67 23.22 -16.90 18.06
C VAL A 67 21.93 -16.57 17.33
N THR A 68 21.99 -15.69 16.34
CA THR A 68 20.83 -15.24 15.55
C THR A 68 20.85 -15.75 14.10
N GLY A 69 21.97 -16.28 13.64
CA GLY A 69 22.13 -16.90 12.33
C GLY A 69 23.23 -17.96 12.35
N VAL A 70 23.13 -18.96 11.47
CA VAL A 70 24.15 -20.01 11.28
C VAL A 70 24.29 -20.30 9.80
N ASP A 71 25.49 -20.12 9.24
CA ASP A 71 25.83 -20.57 7.90
C ASP A 71 26.87 -21.70 8.00
N ALA A 72 26.41 -22.91 7.76
CA ALA A 72 27.26 -24.11 7.81
C ALA A 72 28.27 -24.16 6.65
N THR A 73 27.96 -23.54 5.52
CA THR A 73 28.83 -23.53 4.34
C THR A 73 29.98 -22.53 4.51
N ALA A 74 29.65 -21.33 4.93
CA ALA A 74 30.65 -20.29 5.24
C ALA A 74 31.34 -20.53 6.58
N LYS A 75 30.83 -21.45 7.42
CA LYS A 75 31.30 -21.72 8.78
C LYS A 75 31.22 -20.49 9.68
N THR A 76 30.13 -19.73 9.55
CA THR A 76 29.91 -18.52 10.32
C THR A 76 28.69 -18.63 11.22
N ILE A 77 28.71 -17.87 12.30
CA ILE A 77 27.54 -17.59 13.11
C ILE A 77 27.33 -16.09 13.23
N ASP A 78 26.09 -15.66 13.15
CA ASP A 78 25.68 -14.30 13.48
C ASP A 78 25.35 -14.24 14.96
N VAL A 79 25.90 -13.27 15.65
CA VAL A 79 25.73 -13.14 17.10
C VAL A 79 25.25 -11.75 17.48
N LYS A 80 24.33 -11.71 18.45
CA LYS A 80 23.86 -10.48 19.06
C LYS A 80 24.38 -10.37 20.47
N PHE A 81 24.97 -9.24 20.81
CA PHE A 81 25.44 -8.93 22.14
C PHE A 81 24.25 -8.52 23.05
N LEU A 82 24.14 -9.09 24.24
CA LEU A 82 23.03 -8.84 25.15
C LEU A 82 23.48 -8.12 26.42
N SER A 83 24.53 -8.62 27.08
CA SER A 83 24.92 -8.08 28.36
C SER A 83 26.36 -8.41 28.74
N HIS A 84 26.88 -7.67 29.68
CA HIS A 84 28.08 -7.99 30.46
C HIS A 84 27.67 -8.49 31.84
N THR A 85 28.25 -9.57 32.28
CA THR A 85 28.09 -10.10 33.64
C THR A 85 29.44 -10.05 34.33
N SER A 86 29.55 -9.29 35.42
CA SER A 86 30.79 -9.18 36.19
C SER A 86 31.11 -10.49 36.93
N ALA A 87 32.35 -10.62 37.42
CA ALA A 87 32.78 -11.74 38.27
C ALA A 87 31.93 -11.85 39.57
N ALA A 88 31.39 -10.77 40.04
CA ALA A 88 30.46 -10.73 41.18
C ALA A 88 29.03 -11.18 40.84
N GLY A 89 28.76 -11.57 39.55
CA GLY A 89 27.46 -12.07 39.12
C GLY A 89 26.44 -10.96 38.76
N VAL A 90 26.83 -9.71 38.75
CA VAL A 90 25.94 -8.59 38.35
C VAL A 90 25.88 -8.53 36.83
N SER A 91 24.70 -8.75 36.27
CA SER A 91 24.47 -8.66 34.85
C SER A 91 23.88 -7.28 34.48
N THR A 92 24.52 -6.61 33.53
CA THR A 92 24.09 -5.31 33.01
C THR A 92 23.85 -5.43 31.52
N ALA A 93 22.64 -5.10 31.09
CA ALA A 93 22.32 -5.04 29.67
C ALA A 93 23.18 -3.98 28.96
N LYS A 94 23.76 -4.35 27.83
CA LYS A 94 24.64 -3.48 27.03
C LYS A 94 24.28 -3.61 25.56
N ASP A 95 24.34 -2.51 24.88
CA ASP A 95 24.28 -2.50 23.42
C ASP A 95 25.67 -2.69 22.83
N TYR A 96 25.73 -3.33 21.70
CA TYR A 96 26.95 -3.46 20.92
C TYR A 96 27.48 -2.08 20.51
N GLN A 97 28.79 -1.93 20.54
CA GLN A 97 29.47 -0.73 20.04
C GLN A 97 30.57 -1.13 19.08
N PRO A 98 30.50 -0.74 17.79
CA PRO A 98 31.54 -1.05 16.80
C PRO A 98 32.90 -0.62 17.29
N GLY A 99 33.87 -1.55 17.32
CA GLY A 99 35.23 -1.29 17.85
C GLY A 99 35.30 -1.01 19.34
N GLY A 100 34.18 -1.16 20.06
CA GLY A 100 34.10 -0.90 21.51
C GLY A 100 34.44 -2.10 22.37
N ILE A 101 34.41 -1.86 23.70
CA ILE A 101 34.75 -2.91 24.70
C ILE A 101 33.63 -3.95 24.88
N TYR A 102 32.39 -3.62 24.49
CA TYR A 102 31.23 -4.50 24.60
C TYR A 102 30.99 -5.25 23.30
N ASN A 103 31.94 -6.07 22.87
CA ASN A 103 31.83 -6.96 21.72
C ASN A 103 32.62 -8.25 21.95
N PHE A 104 32.23 -9.31 21.23
CA PHE A 104 33.00 -10.53 21.18
C PHE A 104 34.29 -10.29 20.39
N ASN A 105 35.38 -10.95 20.78
CA ASN A 105 36.67 -10.90 20.07
C ASN A 105 37.03 -12.28 19.50
N ASN A 106 38.22 -12.38 18.92
CA ASN A 106 38.73 -13.65 18.35
C ASN A 106 39.19 -14.68 19.43
N GLY A 107 38.91 -14.42 20.70
CA GLY A 107 39.17 -15.37 21.79
C GLY A 107 38.15 -16.51 21.83
N SER A 108 38.46 -17.53 22.64
CA SER A 108 37.56 -18.67 22.81
C SER A 108 36.16 -18.26 23.30
N VAL A 109 35.12 -18.78 22.67
CA VAL A 109 33.71 -18.60 23.06
C VAL A 109 33.12 -19.95 23.49
N ALA A 110 32.19 -19.89 24.42
CA ALA A 110 31.37 -21.04 24.82
C ALA A 110 29.95 -20.86 24.25
N ILE A 111 29.49 -21.86 23.49
CA ILE A 111 28.16 -21.87 22.86
C ILE A 111 27.30 -22.86 23.63
N HIS A 112 26.22 -22.35 24.21
CA HIS A 112 25.35 -23.09 25.12
C HIS A 112 24.12 -23.61 24.38
N THR A 113 23.88 -24.91 24.48
CA THR A 113 22.63 -25.51 23.92
C THR A 113 21.42 -25.07 24.73
N THR A 114 20.26 -25.06 24.11
CA THR A 114 19.01 -24.63 24.74
C THR A 114 18.74 -25.38 26.04
N GLY A 115 18.45 -24.64 27.09
CA GLY A 115 17.94 -25.16 28.37
C GLY A 115 18.96 -25.72 29.35
N GLN A 116 20.26 -25.75 29.01
CA GLN A 116 21.28 -26.27 29.91
C GLN A 116 22.44 -25.31 30.09
N SER A 117 22.61 -24.76 31.26
CA SER A 117 23.74 -23.86 31.60
C SER A 117 25.09 -24.61 31.67
N SER A 118 25.07 -25.93 31.74
CA SER A 118 26.26 -26.81 31.85
C SER A 118 26.66 -27.48 30.52
N SER A 119 25.83 -27.48 29.51
CA SER A 119 26.13 -28.06 28.19
C SER A 119 26.54 -26.97 27.21
N TYR A 120 27.83 -26.90 26.93
CA TYR A 120 28.36 -25.96 25.95
C TYR A 120 29.49 -26.56 25.11
N ALA A 121 29.61 -26.09 23.90
CA ALA A 121 30.75 -26.37 23.02
C ALA A 121 31.69 -25.15 23.03
N THR A 122 32.98 -25.38 23.22
CA THR A 122 33.98 -24.32 23.15
C THR A 122 34.57 -24.28 21.75
N ALA A 123 34.64 -23.08 21.16
CA ALA A 123 35.24 -22.83 19.87
C ALA A 123 35.95 -21.50 19.87
N THR A 124 36.95 -21.35 18.98
CA THR A 124 37.66 -20.07 18.84
C THR A 124 37.41 -19.55 17.43
N PRO A 125 36.78 -18.39 17.28
CA PRO A 125 36.60 -17.77 15.97
C PRO A 125 37.98 -17.36 15.38
N THR A 126 38.11 -17.53 14.09
CA THR A 126 39.29 -17.13 13.33
C THR A 126 39.19 -15.70 12.81
N LEU A 127 37.97 -15.22 12.63
CA LEU A 127 37.64 -13.88 12.20
C LEU A 127 36.35 -13.41 12.88
N ASN A 128 36.32 -12.13 13.21
CA ASN A 128 35.20 -11.43 13.79
C ASN A 128 35.02 -10.12 13.03
N VAL A 129 33.88 -9.94 12.40
CA VAL A 129 33.57 -8.74 11.63
C VAL A 129 32.23 -8.15 12.07
N ASP A 130 32.06 -6.88 11.82
CA ASP A 130 30.78 -6.21 12.06
C ASP A 130 29.70 -6.78 11.12
N TRP A 131 28.55 -7.17 11.67
CA TRP A 131 27.46 -7.75 10.91
C TRP A 131 26.83 -6.72 9.97
N PHE A 132 26.59 -5.49 10.44
CA PHE A 132 25.91 -4.45 9.67
C PHE A 132 26.72 -4.03 8.45
N ASP A 133 28.04 -3.96 8.57
CA ASP A 133 28.93 -3.60 7.46
C ASP A 133 28.90 -4.61 6.30
N GLN A 134 28.48 -5.84 6.58
CA GLN A 134 28.34 -6.89 5.57
C GLN A 134 26.95 -6.91 4.91
N GLN A 135 26.01 -6.10 5.39
CA GLN A 135 24.64 -6.12 4.87
C GLN A 135 24.49 -5.27 3.62
N SER A 136 23.83 -5.83 2.61
CA SER A 136 23.53 -5.15 1.36
C SER A 136 22.18 -5.53 0.81
N ILE A 137 21.60 -4.61 0.05
CA ILE A 137 20.35 -4.82 -0.69
C ILE A 137 20.72 -5.31 -2.09
N GLN A 138 20.30 -6.51 -2.43
CA GLN A 138 20.53 -7.09 -3.75
C GLN A 138 19.47 -6.59 -4.72
N LEU A 139 19.92 -5.92 -5.78
CA LEU A 139 19.10 -5.48 -6.90
C LEU A 139 19.37 -6.36 -8.12
N THR A 140 18.54 -6.24 -9.14
CA THR A 140 18.68 -7.06 -10.36
C THR A 140 20.04 -6.87 -11.03
N ASN A 141 20.58 -5.66 -11.09
CA ASN A 141 21.81 -5.33 -11.80
C ASN A 141 22.96 -4.87 -10.89
N THR A 142 22.72 -4.66 -9.60
CA THR A 142 23.69 -4.09 -8.67
C THR A 142 23.34 -4.44 -7.23
N SER A 143 24.16 -3.99 -6.28
CA SER A 143 23.84 -4.06 -4.86
C SER A 143 24.13 -2.73 -4.17
N ILE A 144 23.37 -2.41 -3.14
CA ILE A 144 23.55 -1.21 -2.33
C ILE A 144 23.87 -1.65 -0.90
N SER A 145 25.01 -1.22 -0.37
CA SER A 145 25.39 -1.49 1.02
C SER A 145 24.55 -0.65 1.97
N TRP A 146 24.08 -1.23 3.08
CA TRP A 146 23.26 -0.53 4.05
C TRP A 146 23.98 0.62 4.75
N ASN A 147 25.28 0.50 4.99
CA ASN A 147 26.09 1.57 5.59
C ASN A 147 26.24 2.82 4.69
N ASN A 148 25.92 2.70 3.38
CA ASN A 148 25.81 3.86 2.48
C ASN A 148 24.44 4.56 2.55
N ILE A 149 23.46 3.94 3.22
CA ILE A 149 22.08 4.45 3.33
C ILE A 149 21.85 5.10 4.67
N SER A 150 22.28 4.46 5.75
CA SER A 150 22.02 4.86 7.12
C SER A 150 23.03 4.23 8.09
N ASP A 151 23.10 4.77 9.30
CA ASP A 151 23.72 4.14 10.45
C ASP A 151 22.96 2.88 10.87
N ARG A 152 23.59 2.04 11.70
CA ARG A 152 23.00 0.84 12.27
C ARG A 152 21.70 1.17 13.06
N PRO A 153 20.60 0.43 12.82
CA PRO A 153 19.43 0.52 13.70
C PRO A 153 19.75 -0.06 15.09
N GLY A 154 19.20 0.51 16.12
CA GLY A 154 19.51 0.12 17.50
C GLY A 154 18.30 0.23 18.43
N THR A 155 18.46 0.95 19.51
CA THR A 155 17.43 1.22 20.51
C THR A 155 17.11 2.70 20.50
N SER A 156 15.85 3.04 20.24
CA SER A 156 15.39 4.43 20.29
C SER A 156 15.42 4.98 21.72
N ASN A 157 15.52 6.30 21.85
CA ASN A 157 15.41 6.95 23.15
C ASN A 157 14.06 6.66 23.83
N TYR A 158 13.00 6.51 23.02
CA TYR A 158 11.67 6.16 23.51
C TYR A 158 11.64 4.79 24.18
N ALA A 159 12.20 3.79 23.52
CA ALA A 159 12.30 2.42 24.02
C ALA A 159 13.25 2.33 25.22
N ALA A 160 14.41 2.97 25.14
CA ALA A 160 15.40 2.98 26.22
C ALA A 160 14.83 3.55 27.54
N ALA A 161 14.04 4.62 27.46
CA ALA A 161 13.36 5.21 28.63
C ALA A 161 12.30 4.29 29.27
N ARG A 162 11.95 3.18 28.62
CA ARG A 162 10.95 2.19 29.06
C ARG A 162 11.54 0.80 29.28
N ASP A 163 12.85 0.73 29.50
CA ASP A 163 13.62 -0.51 29.66
C ASP A 163 13.46 -1.51 28.49
N SER A 164 13.11 -0.98 27.31
CA SER A 164 12.97 -1.75 26.08
C SER A 164 14.20 -1.57 25.19
N ARG A 165 14.46 -2.55 24.30
CA ARG A 165 15.67 -2.56 23.46
C ARG A 165 15.38 -3.10 22.06
N PHE A 166 16.22 -2.65 21.10
CA PHE A 166 16.25 -3.16 19.72
C PHE A 166 14.96 -2.93 18.92
N ASP A 167 14.31 -1.81 19.21
CA ASP A 167 13.05 -1.46 18.57
C ASP A 167 13.23 -0.81 17.19
N GLU A 168 14.40 -0.30 16.85
CA GLU A 168 14.59 0.41 15.58
C GLU A 168 14.60 -0.52 14.37
N VAL A 169 14.04 0.00 13.28
CA VAL A 169 14.00 -0.62 11.95
C VAL A 169 14.10 0.44 10.88
N HIS A 170 14.86 0.17 9.82
CA HIS A 170 14.92 0.99 8.62
C HIS A 170 14.16 0.34 7.49
N VAL A 171 13.42 1.13 6.72
CA VAL A 171 12.67 0.70 5.55
C VAL A 171 13.03 1.59 4.37
N VAL A 172 13.39 0.98 3.24
CA VAL A 172 13.77 1.69 2.01
C VAL A 172 12.97 1.13 0.85
N VAL A 173 12.43 2.01 0.02
CA VAL A 173 11.71 1.64 -1.20
C VAL A 173 12.59 1.97 -2.40
N ILE A 174 12.81 1.00 -3.26
CA ILE A 174 13.76 1.09 -4.39
C ILE A 174 13.05 0.70 -5.68
N ASP A 175 13.27 1.51 -6.70
CA ASP A 175 12.88 1.21 -8.08
C ASP A 175 13.96 0.34 -8.73
N ASP A 176 13.80 -0.98 -8.66
CA ASP A 176 14.82 -1.92 -9.10
C ASP A 176 15.05 -1.89 -10.61
N THR A 177 14.00 -1.70 -11.40
CA THR A 177 14.05 -1.73 -12.87
C THR A 177 14.05 -0.36 -13.53
N GLY A 178 13.71 0.69 -12.79
CA GLY A 178 13.63 2.05 -13.31
C GLY A 178 12.29 2.42 -13.95
N GLU A 179 11.25 1.62 -13.75
CA GLU A 179 9.92 1.87 -14.34
C GLU A 179 9.23 3.10 -13.75
N VAL A 180 9.55 3.45 -12.51
CA VAL A 180 8.95 4.58 -11.80
C VAL A 180 9.77 5.84 -11.96
N SER A 181 11.09 5.75 -11.76
CA SER A 181 12.02 6.89 -11.74
C SER A 181 12.70 7.16 -13.09
N GLY A 182 12.66 6.20 -14.01
CA GLY A 182 13.44 6.20 -15.24
C GLY A 182 14.88 5.68 -15.07
N ASN A 183 15.35 5.42 -13.84
CA ASN A 183 16.70 4.91 -13.56
C ASN A 183 16.65 3.71 -12.61
N ALA A 184 17.14 2.57 -13.07
CA ALA A 184 17.21 1.36 -12.25
C ALA A 184 18.06 1.56 -10.99
N GLY A 185 17.61 1.01 -9.87
CA GLY A 185 18.29 1.09 -8.59
C GLY A 185 18.08 2.40 -7.81
N THR A 186 17.19 3.29 -8.28
CA THR A 186 16.91 4.54 -7.59
C THR A 186 16.16 4.30 -6.28
N ILE A 187 16.67 4.86 -5.19
CA ILE A 187 15.97 4.87 -3.91
C ILE A 187 14.87 5.93 -3.97
N LEU A 188 13.61 5.49 -3.91
CA LEU A 188 12.44 6.36 -3.94
C LEU A 188 12.12 6.94 -2.56
N GLU A 189 12.22 6.12 -1.51
CA GLU A 189 11.90 6.53 -0.14
C GLU A 189 12.87 5.92 0.85
N LYS A 190 13.20 6.70 1.90
CA LYS A 190 13.95 6.26 3.07
C LYS A 190 13.16 6.58 4.33
N HIS A 191 12.81 5.55 5.05
CA HIS A 191 12.13 5.65 6.34
C HIS A 191 13.06 5.04 7.39
N LEU A 192 13.80 5.88 8.07
CA LEU A 192 14.90 5.48 8.95
C LEU A 192 14.51 5.61 10.42
N SER A 193 15.09 4.78 11.28
CA SER A 193 14.90 4.77 12.74
C SER A 193 13.44 4.75 13.15
N LEU A 194 12.63 3.95 12.42
CA LEU A 194 11.25 3.66 12.82
C LEU A 194 11.24 2.69 13.98
N SER A 195 10.22 2.74 14.82
CA SER A 195 10.10 1.84 15.97
C SER A 195 9.13 0.67 15.70
N LYS A 196 9.49 -0.52 16.16
CA LYS A 196 8.60 -1.70 16.21
C LYS A 196 7.50 -1.55 17.27
N ALA A 197 7.70 -0.66 18.26
CA ALA A 197 6.74 -0.41 19.34
C ALA A 197 5.56 0.44 18.84
N LYS A 198 4.34 -0.03 19.10
CA LYS A 198 3.12 0.64 18.58
C LYS A 198 2.82 1.99 19.25
N ASP A 199 3.36 2.22 20.44
CA ASP A 199 3.22 3.45 21.23
C ASP A 199 4.38 4.42 21.04
N ALA A 200 5.36 4.10 20.18
CA ALA A 200 6.56 4.91 20.03
C ALA A 200 6.33 6.22 19.30
N GLU A 201 7.00 7.26 19.81
CA GLU A 201 6.98 8.62 19.29
C GLU A 201 8.39 9.20 19.22
N TYR A 202 8.68 10.03 18.21
CA TYR A 202 9.88 10.86 18.14
C TYR A 202 9.77 12.04 19.15
N SER A 203 8.58 12.62 19.18
CA SER A 203 8.17 13.67 20.12
C SER A 203 6.66 13.55 20.34
N LEU A 204 6.13 14.23 21.34
CA LEU A 204 4.70 14.16 21.67
C LEU A 204 3.83 14.46 20.46
N GLY A 205 3.00 13.48 20.06
CA GLY A 205 2.10 13.54 18.89
C GLY A 205 2.76 13.22 17.55
N SER A 206 4.06 12.91 17.49
CA SER A 206 4.78 12.54 16.28
C SER A 206 5.13 11.04 16.31
N PRO A 207 4.31 10.16 15.76
CA PRO A 207 4.50 8.72 15.87
C PRO A 207 5.74 8.27 15.11
N SER A 208 6.57 7.45 15.75
CA SER A 208 7.69 6.72 15.12
C SER A 208 7.36 5.26 14.86
N TYR A 209 6.19 4.79 15.28
CA TYR A 209 5.74 3.42 15.03
C TYR A 209 5.67 3.12 13.52
N TRP A 210 6.39 2.09 13.07
CA TRP A 210 6.68 1.82 11.67
C TRP A 210 5.43 1.74 10.77
N ARG A 211 4.33 1.13 11.22
CA ARG A 211 3.09 1.05 10.43
C ARG A 211 2.40 2.39 10.28
N LYS A 212 2.23 3.10 11.40
CA LYS A 212 1.56 4.41 11.41
C LYS A 212 2.39 5.45 10.67
N TYR A 213 3.70 5.43 10.88
CA TYR A 213 4.62 6.31 10.16
C TYR A 213 4.57 6.08 8.65
N THR A 214 4.70 4.82 8.20
CA THR A 214 4.63 4.46 6.78
C THR A 214 3.27 4.84 6.18
N TYR A 215 2.17 4.60 6.91
CA TYR A 215 0.83 5.00 6.48
C TYR A 215 0.74 6.51 6.21
N ASN A 216 1.32 7.34 7.08
CA ASN A 216 1.21 8.80 7.00
C ASN A 216 2.21 9.41 6.00
N ASN A 217 3.38 8.83 5.84
CA ASN A 217 4.52 9.49 5.18
C ASN A 217 4.97 8.82 3.87
N SER A 218 4.66 7.53 3.63
CA SER A 218 5.02 6.91 2.37
C SER A 218 4.04 7.28 1.27
N THR A 219 4.54 7.55 0.08
CA THR A 219 3.75 7.78 -1.14
C THR A 219 3.60 6.51 -1.98
N ASN A 220 4.46 5.51 -1.76
CA ASN A 220 4.54 4.31 -2.60
C ASN A 220 3.98 3.04 -1.94
N ILE A 221 4.06 2.92 -0.62
CA ILE A 221 3.72 1.66 0.06
C ILE A 221 2.82 1.84 1.30
N PHE A 222 2.13 0.76 1.63
CA PHE A 222 1.53 0.53 2.95
C PHE A 222 2.27 -0.58 3.68
N ALA A 223 2.55 -0.40 4.96
CA ALA A 223 3.04 -1.45 5.82
C ALA A 223 1.92 -2.44 6.15
N GLY A 224 2.23 -3.73 6.05
CA GLY A 224 1.32 -4.83 6.36
C GLY A 224 1.58 -5.43 7.74
N SER A 225 1.65 -6.76 7.78
CA SER A 225 2.03 -7.52 8.98
C SER A 225 3.53 -7.39 9.26
N ALA A 226 3.95 -7.69 10.48
CA ALA A 226 5.36 -7.85 10.80
C ALA A 226 5.99 -8.91 9.87
N PRO A 227 7.28 -8.75 9.50
CA PRO A 227 7.95 -9.72 8.63
C PRO A 227 7.96 -11.14 9.21
N ASN A 228 8.08 -12.14 8.35
CA ASN A 228 8.30 -13.51 8.77
C ASN A 228 9.77 -13.71 9.20
N GLY A 229 10.03 -14.76 9.97
CA GLY A 229 11.40 -15.15 10.34
C GLY A 229 12.00 -14.31 11.48
N ILE A 230 11.18 -13.64 12.26
CA ILE A 230 11.66 -12.86 13.42
C ILE A 230 12.32 -13.79 14.43
N VAL A 231 13.58 -13.52 14.75
CA VAL A 231 14.34 -14.20 15.78
C VAL A 231 14.15 -13.46 17.11
N ALA A 232 13.60 -14.15 18.10
CA ALA A 232 13.43 -13.59 19.43
C ALA A 232 14.80 -13.39 20.12
N THR A 233 15.02 -12.21 20.69
CA THR A 233 16.22 -11.86 21.45
C THR A 233 15.93 -11.65 22.93
N ASN A 234 14.70 -11.91 23.35
CA ASN A 234 14.23 -11.74 24.72
C ASN A 234 14.66 -12.92 25.59
N THR A 235 15.89 -12.89 26.09
CA THR A 235 16.36 -13.88 27.05
C THR A 235 16.96 -13.20 28.27
N THR A 236 16.44 -13.55 29.42
CA THR A 236 16.94 -13.04 30.71
C THR A 236 18.04 -13.93 31.31
N THR A 237 18.16 -15.18 30.85
CA THR A 237 19.12 -16.16 31.41
C THR A 237 19.79 -16.97 30.30
N LEU A 238 21.04 -17.43 30.52
CA LEU A 238 21.73 -18.38 29.63
C LEU A 238 20.99 -19.71 29.48
N ALA A 239 20.22 -20.09 30.51
CA ALA A 239 19.45 -21.33 30.54
C ALA A 239 18.04 -21.19 29.94
N GLY A 240 17.63 -19.99 29.57
CA GLY A 240 16.25 -19.71 29.19
C GLY A 240 16.09 -19.17 27.79
N PHE A 241 16.88 -19.63 26.82
CA PHE A 241 16.58 -19.39 25.41
C PHE A 241 15.35 -20.20 25.03
N SER A 242 14.21 -19.81 25.60
CA SER A 242 12.95 -20.35 25.13
C SER A 242 12.73 -19.83 23.73
N THR A 243 12.18 -20.64 22.87
CA THR A 243 11.48 -20.20 21.68
C THR A 243 10.33 -19.31 22.14
N ALA A 244 10.64 -18.04 22.46
CA ALA A 244 9.62 -17.07 22.80
C ALA A 244 8.73 -16.93 21.55
N THR A 245 7.48 -17.30 21.69
CA THR A 245 6.44 -17.13 20.66
C THR A 245 6.10 -15.65 20.46
N ASP A 246 6.56 -14.79 21.36
CA ASP A 246 6.33 -13.36 21.34
C ASP A 246 7.63 -12.62 20.99
N ASN A 247 7.63 -12.00 19.82
CA ASN A 247 8.79 -11.25 19.29
C ASN A 247 8.76 -9.77 19.65
N GLY A 248 7.74 -9.30 20.38
CA GLY A 248 7.57 -7.90 20.79
C GLY A 248 7.11 -6.92 19.70
N TRP A 249 7.10 -7.31 18.43
CA TRP A 249 6.63 -6.44 17.35
C TRP A 249 5.16 -6.06 17.56
N ASP A 250 4.86 -4.77 17.29
CA ASP A 250 3.52 -4.19 17.43
C ASP A 250 2.99 -4.17 18.87
N GLN A 251 3.85 -4.36 19.88
CA GLN A 251 3.52 -4.19 21.30
C GLN A 251 3.99 -2.84 21.82
N ASN A 252 3.57 -2.48 23.03
CA ASN A 252 4.05 -1.28 23.72
C ASN A 252 5.50 -1.46 24.18
N ALA A 253 6.28 -0.40 24.15
CA ALA A 253 7.64 -0.39 24.68
C ALA A 253 7.60 -0.41 26.22
N GLN A 254 7.59 -1.60 26.79
CA GLN A 254 7.54 -1.79 28.25
C GLN A 254 8.35 -3.02 28.68
N GLY A 255 9.65 -2.84 28.91
CA GLY A 255 10.55 -3.91 29.32
C GLY A 255 10.78 -5.01 28.25
N ILE A 256 10.55 -4.70 26.97
CA ILE A 256 10.60 -5.67 25.87
C ILE A 256 11.94 -5.55 25.14
N SER A 257 12.60 -6.69 24.91
CA SER A 257 13.63 -6.83 23.88
C SER A 257 12.98 -7.26 22.57
N PHE A 258 12.88 -6.33 21.61
CA PHE A 258 12.24 -6.60 20.32
C PHE A 258 13.05 -7.60 19.50
N GLY A 259 12.38 -8.64 19.01
CA GLY A 259 12.95 -9.59 18.07
C GLY A 259 13.29 -8.93 16.73
N ALA A 260 14.11 -9.58 15.95
CA ALA A 260 14.67 -9.02 14.74
C ALA A 260 14.56 -9.97 13.55
N THR A 261 14.41 -9.42 12.36
CA THR A 261 14.35 -10.14 11.08
C THR A 261 15.62 -9.99 10.24
N GLY A 262 16.50 -9.08 10.61
CA GLY A 262 17.73 -8.80 9.87
C GLY A 262 17.52 -7.99 8.60
N ALA A 263 18.43 -8.19 7.64
CA ALA A 263 18.34 -7.57 6.33
C ALA A 263 17.42 -8.41 5.44
N THR A 264 16.25 -7.89 5.15
CA THR A 264 15.24 -8.55 4.32
C THR A 264 14.86 -7.66 3.14
N THR A 265 14.76 -8.25 1.95
CA THR A 265 14.30 -7.55 0.75
C THR A 265 13.10 -8.28 0.17
N LEU A 266 12.03 -7.55 -0.06
CA LEU A 266 10.78 -8.04 -0.63
C LEU A 266 10.55 -7.34 -1.97
N THR A 267 10.29 -8.09 -3.03
CA THR A 267 9.85 -7.53 -4.31
C THR A 267 8.32 -7.51 -4.33
N LEU A 268 7.73 -6.37 -4.64
CA LEU A 268 6.29 -6.28 -4.83
C LEU A 268 5.91 -6.95 -6.15
N GLY A 269 4.75 -7.57 -6.18
CA GLY A 269 4.25 -8.28 -7.34
C GLY A 269 2.74 -8.47 -7.31
N GLY A 270 2.17 -9.00 -8.41
CA GLY A 270 0.75 -9.27 -8.53
C GLY A 270 -0.12 -8.04 -8.76
N GLY A 271 0.50 -6.87 -8.98
CA GLY A 271 -0.19 -5.68 -9.45
C GLY A 271 -0.61 -5.84 -10.90
N LYS A 272 -1.78 -5.34 -11.24
CA LYS A 272 -2.39 -5.49 -12.56
C LYS A 272 -2.93 -4.19 -13.09
N ASN A 273 -2.73 -3.96 -14.39
CA ASN A 273 -3.34 -2.87 -15.14
C ASN A 273 -4.57 -3.41 -15.86
N TYR A 274 -5.73 -3.13 -15.31
CA TYR A 274 -6.97 -3.49 -15.96
C TYR A 274 -7.29 -2.45 -17.03
N ASP A 275 -6.87 -2.69 -18.26
CA ASP A 275 -7.06 -1.77 -19.38
C ASP A 275 -8.31 -2.09 -20.23
N GLY A 276 -9.03 -3.15 -19.88
CA GLY A 276 -10.20 -3.61 -20.61
C GLY A 276 -9.86 -4.40 -21.87
N GLY A 277 -8.58 -4.70 -22.11
CA GLY A 277 -8.13 -5.52 -23.22
C GLY A 277 -8.45 -7.00 -23.05
N THR A 278 -8.45 -7.72 -24.16
CA THR A 278 -8.60 -9.19 -24.22
C THR A 278 -7.31 -9.88 -24.64
N ASP A 279 -6.22 -9.13 -24.75
CA ASP A 279 -4.92 -9.64 -25.16
C ASP A 279 -4.29 -10.53 -24.08
N GLU A 280 -3.40 -11.44 -24.47
CA GLU A 280 -2.78 -12.42 -23.57
C GLU A 280 -1.99 -11.75 -22.42
N ASP A 281 -1.47 -10.54 -22.63
CA ASP A 281 -0.81 -9.72 -21.65
C ASP A 281 -1.77 -8.79 -20.89
N ALA A 282 -3.03 -8.73 -21.31
CA ALA A 282 -4.03 -7.91 -20.66
C ALA A 282 -4.47 -8.58 -19.36
N ASP A 283 -4.39 -7.84 -18.29
CA ASP A 283 -4.89 -8.27 -16.99
C ASP A 283 -6.43 -8.35 -16.93
N GLY A 284 -7.08 -8.34 -18.07
CA GLY A 284 -8.52 -8.39 -18.25
C GLY A 284 -9.20 -7.06 -17.96
N ALA A 285 -10.51 -7.01 -18.20
CA ALA A 285 -11.30 -5.86 -17.81
C ALA A 285 -11.34 -5.74 -16.28
N PHE A 286 -11.13 -4.54 -15.77
CA PHE A 286 -11.38 -4.26 -14.36
C PHE A 286 -12.86 -4.50 -14.07
N GLN A 287 -13.16 -5.64 -13.50
CA GLN A 287 -14.53 -6.00 -13.11
C GLN A 287 -14.73 -5.68 -11.62
N VAL A 288 -15.12 -4.45 -11.35
CA VAL A 288 -15.63 -4.12 -10.03
C VAL A 288 -16.93 -4.86 -9.81
N THR A 289 -17.03 -5.61 -8.74
CA THR A 289 -18.31 -6.25 -8.38
C THR A 289 -19.37 -5.20 -8.08
N LEU A 290 -20.63 -5.50 -8.39
CA LEU A 290 -21.74 -4.62 -8.04
C LEU A 290 -21.76 -4.29 -6.54
N ALA A 291 -21.43 -5.26 -5.69
CA ALA A 291 -21.34 -5.05 -4.23
C ALA A 291 -20.25 -4.05 -3.85
N GLY A 292 -19.07 -4.10 -4.52
CA GLY A 292 -17.98 -3.15 -4.30
C GLY A 292 -18.37 -1.73 -4.70
N LEU A 293 -18.99 -1.56 -5.89
CA LEU A 293 -19.52 -0.27 -6.34
C LEU A 293 -20.60 0.27 -5.41
N ALA A 294 -21.59 -0.57 -5.06
CA ALA A 294 -22.67 -0.18 -4.16
C ALA A 294 -22.14 0.23 -2.78
N GLY A 295 -21.14 -0.50 -2.24
CA GLY A 295 -20.47 -0.16 -0.98
C GLY A 295 -19.69 1.16 -1.07
N GLY A 296 -19.03 1.44 -2.19
CA GLY A 296 -18.36 2.72 -2.44
C GLY A 296 -19.35 3.89 -2.44
N TYR A 297 -20.44 3.78 -3.17
CA TYR A 297 -21.48 4.83 -3.18
C TYR A 297 -22.20 4.97 -1.85
N GLN A 298 -22.31 3.90 -1.07
CA GLN A 298 -22.93 3.95 0.26
C GLN A 298 -22.18 4.87 1.23
N LEU A 299 -20.88 5.05 1.08
CA LEU A 299 -20.11 5.98 1.90
C LEU A 299 -20.56 7.43 1.75
N PHE A 300 -21.25 7.77 0.66
CA PHE A 300 -21.80 9.10 0.42
C PHE A 300 -23.23 9.31 0.98
N GLU A 301 -23.80 8.32 1.65
CA GLU A 301 -25.09 8.49 2.35
C GLU A 301 -24.97 9.44 3.55
N ASP A 302 -23.78 9.54 4.16
CA ASP A 302 -23.49 10.44 5.28
C ASP A 302 -23.08 11.83 4.75
N ASP A 303 -23.99 12.79 4.87
CA ASP A 303 -23.81 14.19 4.46
C ASP A 303 -22.85 14.98 5.38
N ASN A 304 -22.68 14.53 6.62
CA ASN A 304 -21.76 15.17 7.58
C ASN A 304 -20.29 14.88 7.27
N LEU A 305 -20.01 13.70 6.71
CA LEU A 305 -18.66 13.29 6.37
C LEU A 305 -18.27 13.69 4.94
N ASN A 306 -19.23 13.74 4.02
CA ASN A 306 -18.96 13.94 2.60
C ASN A 306 -19.89 15.01 2.03
N SER A 307 -19.35 16.14 1.59
CA SER A 307 -20.08 17.13 0.80
C SER A 307 -20.08 16.73 -0.66
N ALA A 308 -21.24 16.51 -1.26
CA ALA A 308 -21.40 16.19 -2.68
C ALA A 308 -22.72 16.73 -3.21
N ASP A 309 -22.68 17.57 -4.24
CA ASP A 309 -23.86 18.09 -4.92
C ASP A 309 -24.31 17.18 -6.05
N PHE A 310 -23.37 16.48 -6.71
CA PHE A 310 -23.62 15.60 -7.84
C PHE A 310 -23.03 14.21 -7.59
N ILE A 311 -23.83 13.18 -7.90
CA ILE A 311 -23.42 11.78 -7.85
C ILE A 311 -23.44 11.24 -9.27
N LEU A 312 -22.27 10.88 -9.81
CA LEU A 312 -22.10 10.42 -11.18
C LEU A 312 -21.99 8.90 -11.21
N MET A 313 -22.76 8.25 -12.09
CA MET A 313 -22.67 6.81 -12.25
C MET A 313 -21.42 6.36 -13.03
N GLY A 314 -20.86 7.23 -13.86
CA GLY A 314 -19.80 6.86 -14.79
C GLY A 314 -20.30 5.91 -15.88
N SER A 315 -19.50 4.94 -16.29
CA SER A 315 -19.85 3.97 -17.32
C SER A 315 -20.74 2.81 -16.86
N GLY A 316 -21.09 2.78 -15.57
CA GLY A 316 -21.85 1.69 -14.99
C GLY A 316 -21.07 0.39 -14.87
N ASN A 317 -21.78 -0.75 -14.89
CA ASN A 317 -21.18 -2.08 -14.92
C ASN A 317 -21.51 -2.76 -16.26
N HIS A 318 -20.87 -3.91 -16.54
CA HIS A 318 -20.84 -4.54 -17.86
C HIS A 318 -22.20 -4.99 -18.39
N THR A 319 -23.13 -5.46 -17.53
CA THR A 319 -24.45 -5.95 -17.95
C THR A 319 -25.57 -4.94 -17.71
N LYS A 320 -26.67 -5.12 -18.45
CA LYS A 320 -27.86 -4.28 -18.27
C LYS A 320 -28.38 -4.33 -16.84
N GLU A 321 -28.51 -5.52 -16.27
CA GLU A 321 -29.11 -5.77 -14.95
C GLU A 321 -28.24 -5.22 -13.82
N THR A 322 -26.93 -5.40 -13.90
CA THR A 322 -26.01 -4.87 -12.90
C THR A 322 -25.94 -3.35 -12.95
N THR A 323 -25.98 -2.76 -14.15
CA THR A 323 -26.02 -1.30 -14.33
C THR A 323 -27.32 -0.70 -13.81
N GLN A 324 -28.47 -1.36 -14.03
CA GLN A 324 -29.77 -0.94 -13.47
C GLN A 324 -29.76 -1.00 -11.92
N SER A 325 -29.17 -2.06 -11.35
CA SER A 325 -29.05 -2.19 -9.90
C SER A 325 -28.14 -1.11 -9.31
N LEU A 326 -27.04 -0.76 -9.97
CA LEU A 326 -26.18 0.34 -9.58
C LEU A 326 -26.91 1.69 -9.68
N ALA A 327 -27.63 1.92 -10.78
CA ALA A 327 -28.45 3.13 -10.95
C ALA A 327 -29.44 3.31 -9.79
N ASN A 328 -30.17 2.26 -9.43
CA ASN A 328 -31.10 2.29 -8.29
C ASN A 328 -30.37 2.58 -6.96
N LYS A 329 -29.18 2.03 -6.74
CA LYS A 329 -28.39 2.34 -5.54
C LYS A 329 -27.97 3.81 -5.48
N ILE A 330 -27.50 4.37 -6.59
CA ILE A 330 -27.08 5.78 -6.66
C ILE A 330 -28.26 6.71 -6.44
N ILE A 331 -29.42 6.39 -7.03
CA ILE A 331 -30.67 7.14 -6.81
C ILE A 331 -31.08 7.08 -5.34
N SER A 332 -31.00 5.90 -4.72
CA SER A 332 -31.28 5.74 -3.29
C SER A 332 -30.38 6.62 -2.41
N VAL A 333 -29.09 6.72 -2.72
CA VAL A 333 -28.16 7.61 -2.01
C VAL A 333 -28.61 9.08 -2.15
N ALA A 334 -28.95 9.53 -3.35
CA ALA A 334 -29.44 10.89 -3.58
C ALA A 334 -30.78 11.17 -2.85
N GLU A 335 -31.67 10.18 -2.79
CA GLU A 335 -32.95 10.30 -2.06
C GLU A 335 -32.79 10.35 -0.54
N ILE A 336 -31.79 9.64 0.02
CA ILE A 336 -31.46 9.70 1.44
C ILE A 336 -30.88 11.07 1.79
N ARG A 337 -29.96 11.56 1.00
CA ARG A 337 -29.30 12.85 1.21
C ARG A 337 -30.22 14.05 1.00
N LYS A 338 -30.96 14.07 -0.09
CA LYS A 338 -31.85 15.19 -0.52
C LYS A 338 -31.12 16.51 -0.85
N ASP A 339 -29.83 16.53 -0.78
CA ASP A 339 -28.93 17.65 -1.12
C ASP A 339 -28.08 17.38 -2.38
N ALA A 340 -28.19 16.19 -2.97
CA ALA A 340 -27.44 15.76 -4.14
C ALA A 340 -28.34 15.27 -5.27
N VAL A 341 -27.85 15.36 -6.52
CA VAL A 341 -28.53 14.86 -7.72
C VAL A 341 -27.72 13.74 -8.37
N ALA A 342 -28.37 12.61 -8.64
CA ALA A 342 -27.79 11.47 -9.34
C ALA A 342 -27.91 11.61 -10.85
N PHE A 343 -26.81 11.43 -11.58
CA PHE A 343 -26.78 11.44 -13.04
C PHE A 343 -26.52 10.02 -13.56
N VAL A 344 -27.46 9.49 -14.35
CA VAL A 344 -27.51 8.08 -14.76
C VAL A 344 -27.56 7.96 -16.26
N SER A 345 -26.64 7.20 -16.84
CA SER A 345 -26.61 6.79 -18.24
C SER A 345 -26.95 5.31 -18.39
N PRO A 346 -27.48 4.86 -19.54
CA PRO A 346 -27.65 3.45 -19.83
C PRO A 346 -26.30 2.72 -19.92
N HIS A 347 -26.33 1.39 -19.82
CA HIS A 347 -25.15 0.58 -20.06
C HIS A 347 -24.68 0.67 -21.52
N ARG A 348 -23.36 0.48 -21.75
CA ARG A 348 -22.75 0.60 -23.07
C ARG A 348 -23.41 -0.31 -24.13
N GLY A 349 -23.81 -1.52 -23.74
CA GLY A 349 -24.51 -2.47 -24.61
C GLY A 349 -25.90 -2.05 -25.10
N ALA A 350 -26.44 -0.90 -24.64
CA ALA A 350 -27.63 -0.32 -25.23
C ALA A 350 -27.37 0.36 -26.58
N PHE A 351 -26.13 0.75 -26.84
CA PHE A 351 -25.71 1.52 -28.02
C PHE A 351 -24.80 0.75 -28.97
N LEU A 352 -23.99 -0.14 -28.41
CA LEU A 352 -22.84 -0.73 -29.10
C LEU A 352 -22.80 -2.24 -28.90
N SER A 353 -22.40 -2.96 -29.95
CA SER A 353 -22.04 -4.37 -29.92
C SER A 353 -20.54 -4.51 -30.11
N ASP A 354 -19.86 -5.18 -29.20
CA ASP A 354 -18.46 -5.55 -29.33
C ASP A 354 -18.37 -6.87 -30.08
N GLY A 355 -17.84 -6.81 -31.31
CA GLY A 355 -17.60 -7.98 -32.17
C GLY A 355 -16.26 -8.65 -31.90
N ALA A 356 -16.02 -9.78 -32.54
CA ALA A 356 -14.73 -10.46 -32.52
C ALA A 356 -13.61 -9.50 -32.99
N ALA A 357 -12.42 -9.63 -32.38
CA ALA A 357 -11.26 -8.79 -32.66
C ALA A 357 -11.41 -7.28 -32.33
N GLY A 358 -12.25 -6.92 -31.34
CA GLY A 358 -12.38 -5.54 -30.89
C GLY A 358 -13.17 -4.62 -31.85
N ALA A 359 -13.83 -5.16 -32.86
CA ALA A 359 -14.69 -4.37 -33.76
C ALA A 359 -15.94 -3.88 -33.02
N VAL A 360 -16.10 -2.56 -32.93
CA VAL A 360 -17.26 -1.94 -32.31
C VAL A 360 -18.27 -1.55 -33.38
N THR A 361 -19.49 -2.08 -33.26
CA THR A 361 -20.61 -1.76 -34.16
C THR A 361 -21.67 -0.97 -33.39
N VAL A 362 -22.08 0.18 -33.93
CA VAL A 362 -23.18 0.98 -33.38
C VAL A 362 -24.51 0.39 -33.90
N PHE A 363 -25.48 0.22 -32.98
CA PHE A 363 -26.84 -0.21 -33.36
C PHE A 363 -27.57 0.83 -34.21
N SER A 364 -28.67 0.45 -34.83
CA SER A 364 -29.54 1.41 -35.52
C SER A 364 -30.23 2.36 -34.53
N ASP A 365 -30.58 3.57 -35.00
CA ASP A 365 -31.22 4.59 -34.15
C ASP A 365 -32.51 4.08 -33.48
N GLU A 366 -33.27 3.20 -34.17
CA GLU A 366 -34.45 2.57 -33.61
C GLU A 366 -34.12 1.58 -32.49
N GLN A 367 -33.14 0.68 -32.75
CA GLN A 367 -32.69 -0.27 -31.74
C GLN A 367 -32.12 0.43 -30.49
N ILE A 368 -31.33 1.50 -30.68
CA ILE A 368 -30.80 2.29 -29.57
C ILE A 368 -31.96 2.88 -28.76
N THR A 369 -32.94 3.50 -29.41
CA THR A 369 -34.08 4.11 -28.72
C THR A 369 -34.83 3.10 -27.85
N ASP A 370 -35.14 1.91 -28.43
CA ASP A 370 -35.85 0.84 -27.72
C ASP A 370 -35.00 0.28 -26.56
N ASN A 371 -33.69 0.08 -26.76
CA ASN A 371 -32.78 -0.40 -25.73
C ASN A 371 -32.66 0.59 -24.55
N VAL A 372 -32.58 1.89 -24.85
CA VAL A 372 -32.48 2.96 -23.83
C VAL A 372 -33.77 3.06 -23.03
N VAL A 373 -34.93 3.05 -23.68
CA VAL A 373 -36.24 3.02 -23.02
C VAL A 373 -36.38 1.76 -22.16
N GLY A 374 -36.04 0.59 -22.72
CA GLY A 374 -36.05 -0.68 -22.01
C GLY A 374 -35.04 -0.78 -20.85
N PHE A 375 -33.99 0.02 -20.88
CA PHE A 375 -33.07 0.13 -19.74
C PHE A 375 -33.68 0.91 -18.60
N PHE A 376 -34.27 2.08 -18.85
CA PHE A 376 -34.82 2.94 -17.80
C PHE A 376 -36.22 2.53 -17.29
N ALA A 377 -36.91 1.65 -17.98
CA ALA A 377 -38.27 1.22 -17.58
C ALA A 377 -38.33 0.71 -16.13
N PRO A 378 -37.45 -0.20 -15.64
CA PRO A 378 -37.46 -0.67 -14.24
C PRO A 378 -36.70 0.22 -13.27
N VAL A 379 -36.01 1.28 -13.74
CA VAL A 379 -35.22 2.15 -12.86
C VAL A 379 -36.13 3.07 -12.04
N THR A 380 -35.78 3.22 -10.77
CA THR A 380 -36.54 4.01 -9.78
C THR A 380 -36.87 5.42 -10.27
N SER A 381 -38.12 5.83 -10.08
CA SER A 381 -38.60 7.18 -10.34
C SER A 381 -38.19 8.09 -9.20
N SER A 382 -37.50 9.18 -9.50
CA SER A 382 -37.02 10.11 -8.48
C SER A 382 -36.87 11.53 -9.01
N SER A 383 -37.18 12.53 -8.19
CA SER A 383 -36.83 13.94 -8.48
C SER A 383 -35.38 14.28 -8.25
N PHE A 384 -34.64 13.40 -7.56
CA PHE A 384 -33.22 13.54 -7.28
C PHE A 384 -32.32 12.80 -8.30
N ALA A 385 -32.88 12.43 -9.45
CA ALA A 385 -32.11 11.77 -10.51
C ALA A 385 -32.39 12.40 -11.87
N VAL A 386 -31.40 12.29 -12.77
CA VAL A 386 -31.46 12.75 -14.17
C VAL A 386 -30.99 11.61 -15.07
N PHE A 387 -31.79 11.28 -16.09
CA PHE A 387 -31.50 10.23 -17.07
C PHE A 387 -31.08 10.82 -18.39
N ASP A 388 -30.01 10.33 -18.98
CA ASP A 388 -29.58 10.65 -20.34
C ASP A 388 -29.74 9.47 -21.31
N GLY A 389 -29.80 9.76 -22.60
CA GLY A 389 -30.09 8.78 -23.64
C GLY A 389 -29.01 8.64 -24.69
N SER A 390 -27.74 8.99 -24.44
CA SER A 390 -26.71 8.92 -25.47
C SER A 390 -25.31 8.68 -24.91
N TYR A 391 -24.42 8.24 -25.84
CA TYR A 391 -22.97 8.19 -25.65
C TYR A 391 -22.30 9.10 -26.66
N LYS A 392 -21.18 9.74 -26.28
CA LYS A 392 -20.34 10.51 -27.17
C LYS A 392 -19.07 9.73 -27.55
N TYR A 393 -18.58 9.94 -28.75
CA TYR A 393 -17.27 9.49 -29.21
C TYR A 393 -16.28 10.63 -29.02
N MET A 394 -15.25 10.41 -28.20
CA MET A 394 -14.25 11.40 -27.90
C MET A 394 -12.84 10.82 -27.91
N TYR A 395 -11.86 11.67 -28.09
CA TYR A 395 -10.46 11.30 -27.99
C TYR A 395 -10.00 11.25 -26.53
N ASP A 396 -9.45 10.12 -26.14
CA ASP A 396 -8.78 9.92 -24.87
C ASP A 396 -7.28 10.18 -25.04
N ARG A 397 -6.84 11.34 -24.60
CA ARG A 397 -5.44 11.78 -24.74
C ARG A 397 -4.44 10.98 -23.91
N PHE A 398 -4.90 10.26 -22.89
CA PHE A 398 -4.02 9.47 -22.02
C PHE A 398 -3.72 8.11 -22.60
N ALA A 399 -4.71 7.49 -23.24
CA ALA A 399 -4.56 6.20 -23.92
C ALA A 399 -4.32 6.31 -25.43
N ASP A 400 -4.19 7.53 -25.97
CA ASP A 400 -4.00 7.84 -27.40
C ASP A 400 -5.03 7.12 -28.31
N THR A 401 -6.29 7.09 -27.89
CA THR A 401 -7.33 6.38 -28.61
C THR A 401 -8.68 7.09 -28.52
N PHE A 402 -9.59 6.74 -29.42
CA PHE A 402 -10.96 7.23 -29.37
C PHE A 402 -11.86 6.24 -28.64
N ARG A 403 -12.70 6.75 -27.74
CA ARG A 403 -13.62 5.93 -26.96
C ARG A 403 -15.05 6.47 -26.99
N TYR A 404 -16.01 5.56 -26.86
CA TYR A 404 -17.39 5.91 -26.53
C TYR A 404 -17.55 6.01 -25.03
N VAL A 405 -18.00 7.17 -24.53
CA VAL A 405 -18.21 7.44 -23.10
C VAL A 405 -19.64 7.88 -22.82
N PRO A 406 -20.19 7.53 -21.65
CA PRO A 406 -21.54 7.95 -21.26
C PRO A 406 -21.60 9.45 -20.99
N MET A 407 -22.79 10.03 -21.07
CA MET A 407 -23.00 11.47 -21.00
C MET A 407 -23.33 12.00 -19.58
N ASN A 408 -23.46 11.13 -18.58
CA ASN A 408 -23.83 11.58 -17.21
C ASN A 408 -22.88 12.63 -16.65
N GLY A 409 -21.56 12.49 -16.87
CA GLY A 409 -20.57 13.46 -16.44
C GLY A 409 -20.68 14.80 -17.20
N ASP A 410 -21.03 14.76 -18.49
CA ASP A 410 -21.22 15.98 -19.29
C ASP A 410 -22.45 16.76 -18.84
N ILE A 411 -23.54 16.07 -18.54
CA ILE A 411 -24.79 16.71 -18.09
C ILE A 411 -24.60 17.32 -16.71
N ALA A 412 -23.93 16.63 -15.78
CA ALA A 412 -23.54 17.21 -14.51
C ALA A 412 -22.65 18.45 -14.69
N GLY A 413 -21.68 18.37 -15.60
CA GLY A 413 -20.82 19.51 -15.98
C GLY A 413 -21.62 20.68 -16.58
N LEU A 414 -22.69 20.42 -17.36
CA LEU A 414 -23.59 21.46 -17.85
C LEU A 414 -24.36 22.12 -16.68
N CYS A 415 -24.84 21.37 -15.72
CA CYS A 415 -25.50 21.90 -14.52
C CYS A 415 -24.52 22.77 -13.71
N ALA A 416 -23.32 22.30 -13.44
CA ALA A 416 -22.29 23.06 -12.73
C ALA A 416 -21.90 24.35 -13.48
N ARG A 417 -21.69 24.27 -14.79
CA ARG A 417 -21.40 25.47 -15.63
C ARG A 417 -22.54 26.47 -15.62
N ASN A 418 -23.78 25.98 -15.63
CA ASN A 418 -24.96 26.82 -15.57
C ASN A 418 -25.12 27.52 -14.21
N ASP A 419 -24.81 26.82 -13.11
CA ASP A 419 -24.82 27.38 -11.76
C ASP A 419 -23.77 28.50 -11.61
N ILE A 420 -22.55 28.29 -12.11
CA ILE A 420 -21.47 29.27 -12.05
C ILE A 420 -21.77 30.53 -12.89
N ASN A 421 -22.30 30.36 -14.11
CA ASN A 421 -22.46 31.46 -15.06
C ASN A 421 -23.82 32.17 -14.99
N ASN A 422 -24.84 31.48 -14.42
CA ASN A 422 -26.20 31.97 -14.36
C ASN A 422 -26.78 31.72 -12.96
N PHE A 423 -27.80 30.88 -12.88
CA PHE A 423 -28.46 30.49 -11.64
C PHE A 423 -28.85 29.00 -11.68
N PRO A 424 -28.85 28.27 -10.55
CA PRO A 424 -29.12 26.84 -10.51
C PRO A 424 -30.52 26.44 -11.02
N TRP A 425 -31.48 27.34 -11.01
CA TRP A 425 -32.85 27.10 -11.50
C TRP A 425 -33.06 27.32 -13.00
N PHE A 426 -32.01 27.78 -13.73
CA PHE A 426 -32.10 27.86 -15.18
C PHE A 426 -31.89 26.50 -15.81
N SER A 427 -32.68 26.20 -16.86
CA SER A 427 -32.48 24.96 -17.62
C SER A 427 -31.07 24.88 -18.20
N PRO A 428 -30.33 23.80 -17.98
CA PRO A 428 -29.04 23.55 -18.60
C PRO A 428 -29.14 23.13 -20.07
N ALA A 429 -30.36 22.90 -20.57
CA ALA A 429 -30.60 22.41 -21.92
C ALA A 429 -30.75 23.55 -22.97
N GLY A 430 -30.79 23.16 -24.23
CA GLY A 430 -31.02 24.04 -25.37
C GLY A 430 -29.74 24.63 -26.00
N THR A 431 -29.92 25.38 -27.10
CA THR A 431 -28.81 25.86 -27.91
C THR A 431 -27.91 26.89 -27.21
N ALA A 432 -28.47 27.62 -26.23
CA ALA A 432 -27.73 28.63 -25.51
C ALA A 432 -26.81 28.08 -24.41
N ARG A 433 -27.22 27.05 -23.72
CA ARG A 433 -26.54 26.53 -22.52
C ARG A 433 -26.17 25.05 -22.58
N GLY A 434 -26.88 24.25 -23.39
CA GLY A 434 -26.77 22.81 -23.46
C GLY A 434 -25.63 22.26 -24.31
N ALA A 435 -24.69 23.09 -24.78
CA ALA A 435 -23.60 22.66 -25.63
C ALA A 435 -22.63 21.73 -24.89
N ILE A 436 -22.45 20.54 -25.44
CA ILE A 436 -21.55 19.48 -24.93
C ILE A 436 -20.21 19.60 -25.66
N LEU A 437 -19.14 19.68 -24.86
CA LEU A 437 -17.78 19.85 -25.36
C LEU A 437 -17.06 18.50 -25.54
N ASN A 438 -15.95 18.54 -26.27
CA ASN A 438 -15.08 17.36 -26.47
C ASN A 438 -15.81 16.12 -27.01
N ALA A 439 -16.74 16.31 -27.92
CA ALA A 439 -17.45 15.24 -28.59
C ALA A 439 -17.21 15.33 -30.10
N VAL A 440 -16.68 14.26 -30.70
CA VAL A 440 -16.47 14.16 -32.15
C VAL A 440 -17.78 13.81 -32.84
N LYS A 441 -18.54 12.89 -32.25
CA LYS A 441 -19.86 12.45 -32.71
C LYS A 441 -20.67 11.82 -31.58
N LEU A 442 -21.97 11.72 -31.77
CA LEU A 442 -22.86 10.89 -30.94
C LEU A 442 -22.92 9.46 -31.48
N THR A 443 -23.38 8.53 -30.66
CA THR A 443 -23.74 7.15 -31.11
C THR A 443 -24.87 7.19 -32.12
N TYR A 444 -25.87 8.08 -31.93
CA TYR A 444 -26.97 8.31 -32.86
C TYR A 444 -27.55 9.71 -32.67
N ASN A 445 -28.34 10.16 -33.63
CA ASN A 445 -29.04 11.44 -33.56
C ASN A 445 -30.57 11.22 -33.61
N PRO A 446 -31.28 11.19 -32.49
CA PRO A 446 -32.66 10.79 -32.44
C PRO A 446 -33.58 11.70 -33.32
N SER A 447 -34.42 11.10 -34.14
CA SER A 447 -35.48 11.79 -34.86
C SER A 447 -36.52 12.42 -33.93
N GLN A 448 -37.42 13.23 -34.45
CA GLN A 448 -38.45 13.86 -33.62
C GLN A 448 -39.31 12.81 -32.88
N THR A 449 -39.75 11.78 -33.55
CA THR A 449 -40.54 10.70 -32.93
C THR A 449 -39.77 9.99 -31.81
N GLN A 450 -38.48 9.70 -32.05
CA GLN A 450 -37.62 9.09 -31.05
C GLN A 450 -37.37 9.99 -29.86
N ARG A 451 -37.20 11.30 -30.07
CA ARG A 451 -37.08 12.28 -28.96
C ARG A 451 -38.35 12.33 -28.12
N ASP A 452 -39.54 12.33 -28.76
CA ASP A 452 -40.82 12.29 -28.06
C ASP A 452 -40.98 11.02 -27.23
N GLN A 453 -40.53 9.86 -27.76
CA GLN A 453 -40.53 8.58 -27.06
C GLN A 453 -39.57 8.61 -25.85
N LEU A 454 -38.34 9.08 -26.03
CA LEU A 454 -37.37 9.22 -24.93
C LEU A 454 -37.92 10.17 -23.84
N TYR A 455 -38.34 11.35 -24.24
CA TYR A 455 -38.78 12.39 -23.31
C TYR A 455 -40.05 12.00 -22.54
N SER A 456 -40.98 11.25 -23.17
CA SER A 456 -42.17 10.70 -22.45
C SER A 456 -41.79 9.63 -21.42
N ASN A 457 -40.63 8.94 -21.62
CA ASN A 457 -40.09 7.97 -20.69
C ASN A 457 -39.03 8.54 -19.71
N ARG A 458 -39.07 9.85 -19.44
CA ARG A 458 -38.19 10.55 -18.46
C ARG A 458 -36.73 10.67 -18.87
N ILE A 459 -36.39 10.37 -20.12
CA ILE A 459 -35.04 10.36 -20.64
C ILE A 459 -34.79 11.67 -21.38
N ASN A 460 -33.66 12.34 -21.08
CA ASN A 460 -33.29 13.58 -21.71
C ASN A 460 -32.55 13.29 -23.03
N PRO A 461 -33.12 13.64 -24.19
CA PRO A 461 -32.47 13.44 -25.46
C PRO A 461 -31.25 14.35 -25.61
N ILE A 462 -30.23 13.84 -26.28
CA ILE A 462 -29.06 14.59 -26.72
C ILE A 462 -29.05 14.54 -28.23
N ILE A 463 -28.89 15.69 -28.89
CA ILE A 463 -29.01 15.78 -30.34
C ILE A 463 -27.82 16.52 -30.95
N PHE A 464 -27.59 16.26 -32.20
CA PHE A 464 -26.75 17.13 -33.04
C PHE A 464 -27.63 18.15 -33.74
N SER A 465 -27.35 19.44 -33.49
CA SER A 465 -28.05 20.57 -34.10
C SER A 465 -27.13 21.27 -35.09
N PRO A 466 -27.54 21.53 -36.35
CA PRO A 466 -26.69 22.20 -37.36
C PRO A 466 -26.24 23.59 -36.97
N GLY A 467 -26.58 24.24 -36.04
CA GLY A 467 -26.13 25.56 -35.60
C GLY A 467 -25.54 25.60 -34.19
N GLY A 468 -25.78 24.54 -33.41
CA GLY A 468 -25.40 24.48 -31.99
C GLY A 468 -24.46 23.33 -31.63
N GLY A 469 -24.13 22.46 -32.58
CA GLY A 469 -23.32 21.28 -32.33
C GLY A 469 -24.10 20.21 -31.54
N ILE A 470 -23.40 19.49 -30.69
CA ILE A 470 -24.01 18.49 -29.80
C ILE A 470 -24.60 19.21 -28.59
N ILE A 471 -25.89 19.04 -28.35
CA ILE A 471 -26.61 19.74 -27.29
C ILE A 471 -27.52 18.80 -26.49
N LEU A 472 -27.62 19.06 -25.18
CA LEU A 472 -28.65 18.53 -24.35
C LEU A 472 -30.00 19.19 -24.72
N PHE A 473 -31.03 18.39 -25.05
CA PHE A 473 -32.30 18.89 -25.56
C PHE A 473 -33.44 18.80 -24.53
N GLY A 474 -33.28 18.01 -23.49
CA GLY A 474 -34.28 17.85 -22.40
C GLY A 474 -33.68 18.19 -21.04
N ASP A 475 -34.53 18.57 -20.09
CA ASP A 475 -34.17 19.01 -18.74
C ASP A 475 -35.08 18.43 -17.65
N LYS A 476 -35.66 17.25 -17.90
CA LYS A 476 -36.49 16.53 -16.92
C LYS A 476 -35.68 15.82 -15.87
N THR A 477 -36.19 15.79 -14.65
CA THR A 477 -35.80 14.76 -13.67
C THR A 477 -36.39 13.42 -13.99
N ALA A 478 -35.92 12.37 -13.31
CA ALA A 478 -36.42 11.01 -13.48
C ALA A 478 -37.78 10.76 -12.78
N LEU A 479 -38.44 11.79 -12.30
CA LEU A 479 -39.76 11.69 -11.68
C LEU A 479 -40.82 11.28 -12.71
N GLY A 480 -41.42 10.12 -12.50
CA GLY A 480 -42.57 9.66 -13.29
C GLY A 480 -43.81 10.45 -12.98
N LYS A 481 -44.74 10.54 -13.96
CA LYS A 481 -46.12 11.00 -13.67
C LYS A 481 -46.78 9.94 -12.79
N ALA A 482 -47.41 10.39 -11.69
CA ALA A 482 -48.31 9.56 -10.88
C ALA A 482 -49.49 9.10 -11.71
#